data_9096fbcc91ec4e590e597061c78fb35b
#
_entry.id   9096fbcc91ec4e590e597061c78fb35b
#
_cell.length_a   1.000
_cell.length_b   1.000
_cell.length_c   1.000
_cell.angle_alpha   90.00
_cell.angle_beta   90.00
_cell.angle_gamma   90.00
#
_symmetry.space_group_name_H-M   'P 1'
#
loop_
_entity.id
_entity.type
_entity.pdbx_description
1 polymer ?
#
loop_
_entity_poly.entity_id
_entity_poly.type
_entity_poly.pdbx_seq_one_letter_code
_entity_poly.pdbx_strand_id
1 'polypeptide(L)'
;MKIAGHEVTDEQKEVEVDGIKGHMDCKINGEVVDVKTSSGRAFQKFSNGTLAENDPFGYIAQLCGYEEAEGTDQGGFLAINKESGELALYVPEELDKINIKTKIANTKKLLSVDTPPPRCYNEEPDGKSGNLKINKNCYYCPYKYECFSDANEGKGLRTFMYSRGPVYLTKVKKMPRVEEVA
;
A
#
# COMPACT_ATOMS: atom_id res chain seq x y z
N MET A 1 7.63 -2.09 -25.45
CA MET A 1 6.91 -3.38 -25.49
C MET A 1 6.45 -3.72 -26.89
N LYS A 2 5.51 -3.01 -27.52
CA LYS A 2 5.02 -3.29 -28.89
C LYS A 2 6.16 -3.39 -29.94
N ILE A 3 7.13 -2.49 -29.89
CA ILE A 3 8.31 -2.50 -30.81
C ILE A 3 9.18 -3.75 -30.56
N ALA A 4 9.19 -4.31 -29.37
CA ALA A 4 9.93 -5.53 -29.04
C ALA A 4 9.15 -6.83 -29.36
N GLY A 5 8.01 -6.73 -30.05
CA GLY A 5 7.22 -7.87 -30.48
C GLY A 5 6.21 -8.39 -29.46
N HIS A 6 6.00 -7.69 -28.35
CA HIS A 6 4.95 -8.06 -27.38
C HIS A 6 3.60 -7.51 -27.81
N GLU A 7 2.56 -8.31 -27.67
CA GLU A 7 1.19 -7.86 -27.80
C GLU A 7 0.80 -7.08 -26.54
N VAL A 8 0.31 -5.85 -26.70
CA VAL A 8 -0.18 -5.00 -25.61
C VAL A 8 -1.62 -4.62 -25.91
N THR A 9 -2.54 -5.04 -25.04
CA THR A 9 -3.98 -4.85 -25.18
C THR A 9 -4.61 -4.33 -23.89
N ASP A 10 -5.89 -4.00 -23.95
CA ASP A 10 -6.72 -3.61 -22.79
C ASP A 10 -6.12 -2.48 -21.93
N GLU A 11 -5.49 -1.49 -22.60
CA GLU A 11 -4.87 -0.35 -21.93
C GLU A 11 -5.92 0.47 -21.15
N GLN A 12 -5.70 0.66 -19.83
CA GLN A 12 -6.57 1.41 -18.92
C GLN A 12 -8.02 0.89 -18.86
N LYS A 13 -8.20 -0.42 -19.02
CA LYS A 13 -9.53 -1.04 -18.99
C LYS A 13 -10.13 -1.03 -17.58
N GLU A 14 -11.39 -0.57 -17.48
CA GLU A 14 -12.16 -0.73 -16.24
C GLU A 14 -12.52 -2.20 -16.05
N VAL A 15 -12.29 -2.71 -14.84
CA VAL A 15 -12.62 -4.06 -14.41
C VAL A 15 -13.35 -4.03 -13.08
N GLU A 16 -14.11 -5.08 -12.78
CA GLU A 16 -14.91 -5.17 -11.56
C GLU A 16 -14.87 -6.57 -10.97
N VAL A 17 -14.70 -6.66 -9.64
CA VAL A 17 -14.83 -7.89 -8.86
C VAL A 17 -15.72 -7.61 -7.66
N ASP A 18 -16.84 -8.33 -7.56
CA ASP A 18 -17.80 -8.22 -6.44
C ASP A 18 -18.19 -6.76 -6.12
N GLY A 19 -18.42 -5.92 -7.13
CA GLY A 19 -18.80 -4.53 -6.98
C GLY A 19 -17.65 -3.58 -6.63
N ILE A 20 -16.40 -4.06 -6.61
CA ILE A 20 -15.22 -3.24 -6.48
C ILE A 20 -14.63 -2.99 -7.86
N LYS A 21 -14.61 -1.73 -8.27
CA LYS A 21 -14.09 -1.30 -9.56
C LYS A 21 -12.63 -0.90 -9.48
N GLY A 22 -11.89 -1.14 -10.57
CA GLY A 22 -10.53 -0.70 -10.74
C GLY A 22 -10.20 -0.49 -12.22
N HIS A 23 -9.06 0.13 -12.50
CA HIS A 23 -8.53 0.26 -13.86
C HIS A 23 -7.19 -0.44 -13.90
N MET A 24 -7.08 -1.49 -14.69
CA MET A 24 -5.80 -2.15 -14.92
C MET A 24 -4.99 -1.38 -15.97
N ASP A 25 -3.66 -1.44 -15.87
CA ASP A 25 -2.82 -0.69 -16.82
C ASP A 25 -2.87 -1.30 -18.21
N CYS A 26 -2.63 -2.60 -18.36
CA CYS A 26 -2.73 -3.30 -19.64
C CYS A 26 -2.65 -4.83 -19.47
N LYS A 27 -2.83 -5.54 -20.60
CA LYS A 27 -2.35 -6.91 -20.76
C LYS A 27 -1.12 -6.94 -21.66
N ILE A 28 -0.17 -7.80 -21.34
CA ILE A 28 0.98 -8.11 -22.19
C ILE A 28 0.98 -9.60 -22.49
N ASN A 29 0.89 -9.97 -23.78
CA ASN A 29 0.77 -11.35 -24.23
C ASN A 29 -0.40 -12.11 -23.55
N GLY A 30 -1.51 -11.43 -23.27
CA GLY A 30 -2.70 -11.98 -22.64
C GLY A 30 -2.74 -11.90 -21.12
N GLU A 31 -1.62 -11.66 -20.45
CA GLU A 31 -1.54 -11.59 -18.98
C GLU A 31 -1.64 -10.15 -18.46
N VAL A 32 -2.28 -9.97 -17.30
CA VAL A 32 -2.41 -8.67 -16.64
C VAL A 32 -1.04 -8.16 -16.22
N VAL A 33 -0.73 -6.92 -16.60
CA VAL A 33 0.50 -6.25 -16.18
C VAL A 33 0.18 -4.89 -15.58
N ASP A 34 0.60 -4.70 -14.34
CA ASP A 34 0.45 -3.46 -13.60
C ASP A 34 1.82 -2.73 -13.57
N VAL A 35 1.84 -1.48 -14.01
CA VAL A 35 3.07 -0.70 -14.19
C VAL A 35 3.33 0.17 -12.98
N LYS A 36 4.44 -0.07 -12.30
CA LYS A 36 4.82 0.68 -11.10
C LYS A 36 6.10 1.49 -11.30
N THR A 37 6.06 2.77 -10.99
CA THR A 37 7.27 3.60 -10.88
C THR A 37 7.66 3.75 -9.41
N SER A 38 8.94 3.57 -9.09
CA SER A 38 9.39 3.60 -7.70
C SER A 38 10.79 4.18 -7.54
N SER A 39 11.13 4.63 -6.32
CA SER A 39 12.51 4.97 -5.95
C SER A 39 13.39 3.72 -5.86
N GLY A 40 14.70 3.87 -5.92
CA GLY A 40 15.64 2.76 -5.95
C GLY A 40 15.43 1.70 -4.86
N ARG A 41 15.17 2.11 -3.61
CA ARG A 41 14.88 1.17 -2.50
C ARG A 41 13.57 0.41 -2.70
N ALA A 42 12.53 1.07 -3.16
CA ALA A 42 11.23 0.41 -3.40
C ALA A 42 11.30 -0.49 -4.65
N PHE A 43 12.06 -0.08 -5.67
CA PHE A 43 12.33 -0.87 -6.88
C PHE A 43 12.98 -2.22 -6.55
N GLN A 44 13.89 -2.27 -5.58
CA GLN A 44 14.55 -3.50 -5.16
C GLN A 44 13.57 -4.60 -4.70
N LYS A 45 12.39 -4.24 -4.17
CA LYS A 45 11.37 -5.24 -3.81
C LYS A 45 10.85 -6.01 -5.02
N PHE A 46 10.70 -5.33 -6.15
CA PHE A 46 10.29 -5.96 -7.41
C PHE A 46 11.44 -6.73 -8.04
N SER A 47 12.63 -6.15 -8.14
CA SER A 47 13.78 -6.79 -8.77
C SER A 47 14.30 -8.02 -8.02
N ASN A 48 14.13 -8.05 -6.68
CA ASN A 48 14.55 -9.18 -5.83
C ASN A 48 13.41 -10.16 -5.52
N GLY A 49 12.18 -9.90 -6.00
CA GLY A 49 11.04 -10.77 -5.75
C GLY A 49 10.52 -10.75 -4.30
N THR A 50 10.80 -9.70 -3.52
CA THR A 50 10.46 -9.63 -2.08
C THR A 50 9.28 -8.70 -1.77
N LEU A 51 8.49 -8.33 -2.78
CA LEU A 51 7.34 -7.43 -2.58
C LEU A 51 6.31 -8.01 -1.60
N ALA A 52 6.02 -9.30 -1.72
CA ALA A 52 5.03 -9.98 -0.88
C ALA A 52 5.37 -9.97 0.62
N GLU A 53 6.66 -9.97 0.97
CA GLU A 53 7.11 -9.91 2.36
C GLU A 53 6.73 -8.57 3.06
N ASN A 54 6.58 -7.50 2.29
CA ASN A 54 6.24 -6.18 2.84
C ASN A 54 5.55 -5.32 1.78
N ASP A 55 4.26 -5.53 1.59
CA ASP A 55 3.38 -4.80 0.66
C ASP A 55 2.36 -3.90 1.41
N PRO A 56 2.78 -2.75 1.96
CA PRO A 56 1.90 -1.87 2.71
C PRO A 56 0.84 -1.17 1.84
N PHE A 57 1.01 -1.17 0.53
CA PHE A 57 0.08 -0.56 -0.42
C PHE A 57 -0.94 -1.54 -0.99
N GLY A 58 -0.77 -2.85 -0.75
CA GLY A 58 -1.67 -3.88 -1.23
C GLY A 58 -1.59 -4.13 -2.73
N TYR A 59 -0.40 -3.97 -3.33
CA TYR A 59 -0.18 -4.21 -4.76
C TYR A 59 -0.52 -5.65 -5.16
N ILE A 60 -0.13 -6.64 -4.35
CA ILE A 60 -0.49 -8.04 -4.60
C ILE A 60 -2.01 -8.22 -4.63
N ALA A 61 -2.72 -7.60 -3.66
CA ALA A 61 -4.18 -7.65 -3.63
C ALA A 61 -4.83 -6.99 -4.87
N GLN A 62 -4.25 -5.88 -5.33
CA GLN A 62 -4.70 -5.18 -6.54
C GLN A 62 -4.52 -6.08 -7.77
N LEU A 63 -3.34 -6.68 -7.93
CA LEU A 63 -3.05 -7.60 -9.03
C LEU A 63 -4.00 -8.79 -9.05
N CYS A 64 -4.18 -9.47 -7.89
CA CYS A 64 -5.13 -10.58 -7.76
C CYS A 64 -6.57 -10.16 -8.12
N GLY A 65 -6.95 -8.90 -7.85
CA GLY A 65 -8.24 -8.36 -8.27
C GLY A 65 -8.37 -8.25 -9.78
N TYR A 66 -7.33 -7.78 -10.44
CA TYR A 66 -7.32 -7.66 -11.90
C TYR A 66 -7.27 -9.04 -12.59
N GLU A 67 -6.47 -9.97 -12.07
CA GLU A 67 -6.43 -11.36 -12.54
C GLU A 67 -7.79 -12.04 -12.41
N GLU A 68 -8.45 -11.92 -11.26
CA GLU A 68 -9.80 -12.49 -11.05
C GLU A 68 -10.81 -11.93 -12.04
N ALA A 69 -10.79 -10.61 -12.29
CA ALA A 69 -11.71 -9.97 -13.23
C ALA A 69 -11.49 -10.42 -14.69
N GLU A 70 -10.24 -10.70 -15.05
CA GLU A 70 -9.83 -11.03 -16.41
C GLU A 70 -9.67 -12.54 -16.68
N GLY A 71 -9.79 -13.37 -15.64
CA GLY A 71 -9.61 -14.81 -15.73
C GLY A 71 -8.20 -15.24 -16.10
N THR A 72 -7.19 -14.51 -15.61
CA THR A 72 -5.76 -14.83 -15.78
C THR A 72 -5.13 -15.17 -14.43
N ASP A 73 -3.92 -15.74 -14.43
CA ASP A 73 -3.23 -16.18 -13.22
C ASP A 73 -1.70 -15.98 -13.26
N GLN A 74 -1.16 -15.46 -14.36
CA GLN A 74 0.28 -15.17 -14.53
C GLN A 74 0.55 -13.66 -14.63
N GLY A 75 -0.30 -12.86 -13.99
CA GLY A 75 -0.14 -11.42 -13.95
C GLY A 75 1.11 -11.00 -13.19
N GLY A 76 1.61 -9.80 -13.51
CA GLY A 76 2.85 -9.32 -12.93
C GLY A 76 2.95 -7.80 -12.87
N PHE A 77 4.05 -7.35 -12.31
CA PHE A 77 4.42 -5.94 -12.21
C PHE A 77 5.58 -5.61 -13.14
N LEU A 78 5.39 -4.62 -14.00
CA LEU A 78 6.50 -3.98 -14.70
C LEU A 78 6.95 -2.77 -13.87
N ALA A 79 8.01 -2.95 -13.09
CA ALA A 79 8.55 -1.89 -12.25
C ALA A 79 9.59 -1.06 -13.00
N ILE A 80 9.54 0.27 -12.81
CA ILE A 80 10.47 1.23 -13.39
C ILE A 80 11.14 1.99 -12.25
N ASN A 81 12.46 1.88 -12.17
CA ASN A 81 13.27 2.70 -11.27
C ASN A 81 13.34 4.13 -11.83
N LYS A 82 12.65 5.08 -11.19
CA LYS A 82 12.61 6.47 -11.67
C LYS A 82 13.91 7.26 -11.45
N GLU A 83 14.88 6.67 -10.74
CA GLU A 83 16.21 7.28 -10.56
C GLU A 83 17.19 6.86 -11.66
N SER A 84 17.12 5.59 -12.12
CA SER A 84 18.05 5.02 -13.10
C SER A 84 17.42 4.68 -14.44
N GLY A 85 16.08 4.57 -14.53
CA GLY A 85 15.37 4.05 -15.70
C GLY A 85 15.41 2.53 -15.85
N GLU A 86 15.99 1.82 -14.86
CA GLU A 86 16.06 0.35 -14.85
C GLU A 86 14.66 -0.26 -14.80
N LEU A 87 14.47 -1.38 -15.47
CA LEU A 87 13.22 -2.13 -15.52
C LEU A 87 13.36 -3.46 -14.81
N ALA A 88 12.32 -3.88 -14.11
CA ALA A 88 12.19 -5.21 -13.55
C ALA A 88 10.78 -5.75 -13.82
N LEU A 89 10.69 -7.02 -14.19
CA LEU A 89 9.45 -7.76 -14.24
C LEU A 89 9.38 -8.65 -12.99
N TYR A 90 8.31 -8.52 -12.22
CA TYR A 90 8.05 -9.36 -11.06
C TYR A 90 6.68 -10.04 -11.23
N VAL A 91 6.68 -11.35 -11.29
CA VAL A 91 5.48 -12.19 -11.27
C VAL A 91 5.42 -12.85 -9.88
N PRO A 92 4.42 -12.55 -9.04
CA PRO A 92 4.30 -13.18 -7.72
C PRO A 92 4.11 -14.68 -7.83
N GLU A 93 4.72 -15.45 -6.92
CA GLU A 93 4.46 -16.88 -6.80
C GLU A 93 3.03 -17.14 -6.32
N GLU A 94 2.48 -18.32 -6.61
CA GLU A 94 1.11 -18.68 -6.21
C GLU A 94 0.89 -18.56 -4.69
N LEU A 95 1.91 -18.89 -3.88
CA LEU A 95 1.87 -18.77 -2.43
C LEU A 95 1.79 -17.33 -1.92
N ASP A 96 2.22 -16.36 -2.71
CA ASP A 96 2.16 -14.94 -2.38
C ASP A 96 0.82 -14.30 -2.74
N LYS A 97 0.02 -14.97 -3.59
CA LYS A 97 -1.27 -14.51 -4.04
C LYS A 97 -2.34 -14.72 -2.98
N ILE A 98 -3.34 -13.88 -3.03
CA ILE A 98 -4.46 -13.91 -2.08
C ILE A 98 -5.78 -14.24 -2.78
N ASN A 99 -6.67 -14.91 -2.08
CA ASN A 99 -8.06 -15.04 -2.54
C ASN A 99 -8.78 -13.70 -2.40
N ILE A 100 -8.87 -12.96 -3.51
CA ILE A 100 -9.40 -11.60 -3.51
C ILE A 100 -10.89 -11.55 -3.16
N LYS A 101 -11.70 -12.51 -3.60
CA LYS A 101 -13.14 -12.56 -3.25
C LYS A 101 -13.33 -12.70 -1.74
N THR A 102 -12.58 -13.60 -1.11
CA THR A 102 -12.60 -13.76 0.34
C THR A 102 -12.17 -12.48 1.05
N LYS A 103 -11.12 -11.80 0.56
CA LYS A 103 -10.67 -10.52 1.11
C LYS A 103 -11.74 -9.45 0.98
N ILE A 104 -12.38 -9.32 -0.18
CA ILE A 104 -13.48 -8.35 -0.41
C ILE A 104 -14.64 -8.64 0.52
N ALA A 105 -15.10 -9.89 0.61
CA ALA A 105 -16.20 -10.28 1.47
C ALA A 105 -15.94 -9.96 2.96
N ASN A 106 -14.74 -10.29 3.45
CA ASN A 106 -14.32 -9.99 4.82
C ASN A 106 -14.26 -8.47 5.07
N THR A 107 -13.73 -7.70 4.12
CA THR A 107 -13.66 -6.25 4.24
C THR A 107 -15.05 -5.62 4.26
N LYS A 108 -15.95 -6.05 3.36
CA LYS A 108 -17.35 -5.58 3.36
C LYS A 108 -18.04 -5.88 4.70
N LYS A 109 -17.83 -7.07 5.26
CA LYS A 109 -18.36 -7.45 6.58
C LYS A 109 -17.84 -6.54 7.68
N LEU A 110 -16.54 -6.24 7.69
CA LEU A 110 -15.93 -5.31 8.66
C LEU A 110 -16.50 -3.89 8.54
N LEU A 111 -16.77 -3.44 7.32
CA LEU A 111 -17.30 -2.10 7.05
C LEU A 111 -18.83 -1.98 7.24
N SER A 112 -19.55 -3.11 7.38
CA SER A 112 -21.00 -3.11 7.58
C SER A 112 -21.44 -2.91 9.03
N VAL A 113 -20.51 -2.81 9.98
CA VAL A 113 -20.77 -2.58 11.40
C VAL A 113 -20.46 -1.14 11.77
N ASP A 114 -21.23 -0.57 12.72
CA ASP A 114 -21.05 0.82 13.17
C ASP A 114 -19.78 1.04 14.03
N THR A 115 -19.11 -0.06 14.40
CA THR A 115 -17.88 0.00 15.20
C THR A 115 -16.67 0.05 14.28
N PRO A 116 -15.76 1.01 14.45
CA PRO A 116 -14.52 1.05 13.66
C PRO A 116 -13.71 -0.26 13.77
N PRO A 117 -13.09 -0.73 12.69
CA PRO A 117 -12.25 -1.91 12.74
C PRO A 117 -11.03 -1.67 13.65
N PRO A 118 -10.40 -2.75 14.18
CA PRO A 118 -9.15 -2.62 14.94
C PRO A 118 -8.08 -1.90 14.13
N ARG A 119 -7.19 -1.20 14.83
CA ARG A 119 -6.02 -0.55 14.20
C ARG A 119 -5.17 -1.57 13.45
N CYS A 120 -4.76 -1.23 12.24
CA CYS A 120 -3.94 -2.12 11.40
C CYS A 120 -2.51 -2.29 11.96
N TYR A 121 -2.02 -1.29 12.70
CA TYR A 121 -0.64 -1.26 13.22
C TYR A 121 -0.61 -0.71 14.63
N ASN A 122 0.27 -1.27 15.45
CA ASN A 122 0.54 -0.78 16.80
C ASN A 122 1.37 0.51 16.77
N GLU A 123 1.30 1.25 17.87
CA GLU A 123 2.16 2.40 18.13
C GLU A 123 3.63 1.97 18.28
N GLU A 124 4.53 2.87 17.93
CA GLU A 124 5.98 2.64 18.01
C GLU A 124 6.63 3.66 18.95
N PRO A 125 7.71 3.28 19.65
CA PRO A 125 8.50 4.24 20.42
C PRO A 125 9.11 5.32 19.50
N ASP A 126 9.06 6.59 19.94
CA ASP A 126 9.79 7.68 19.29
C ASP A 126 11.17 7.81 19.92
N GLY A 127 12.09 6.96 19.48
CA GLY A 127 13.46 6.88 20.00
C GLY A 127 13.50 6.55 21.49
N LYS A 128 14.34 7.30 22.26
CA LYS A 128 14.52 7.14 23.72
C LYS A 128 13.76 8.20 24.53
N SER A 129 12.87 8.96 23.90
CA SER A 129 12.15 10.06 24.53
C SER A 129 11.09 9.58 25.53
N GLY A 130 10.62 8.34 25.37
CA GLY A 130 9.43 7.78 26.02
C GLY A 130 8.12 8.21 25.36
N ASN A 131 8.18 9.00 24.28
CA ASN A 131 7.03 9.30 23.44
C ASN A 131 6.64 8.07 22.60
N LEU A 132 5.38 8.00 22.22
CA LEU A 132 4.87 7.03 21.24
C LEU A 132 4.39 7.76 20.00
N LYS A 133 4.55 7.13 18.86
CA LYS A 133 4.12 7.63 17.56
C LYS A 133 3.34 6.56 16.79
N ILE A 134 2.57 6.97 15.80
CA ILE A 134 1.94 6.03 14.88
C ILE A 134 3.00 5.28 14.07
N ASN A 135 2.65 4.06 13.64
CA ASN A 135 3.50 3.31 12.71
C ASN A 135 3.67 4.07 11.38
N LYS A 136 4.85 3.95 10.76
CA LYS A 136 5.16 4.62 9.48
C LYS A 136 4.14 4.30 8.36
N ASN A 137 3.54 3.11 8.37
CA ASN A 137 2.52 2.71 7.39
C ASN A 137 1.20 3.49 7.55
N CYS A 138 0.99 4.14 8.70
CA CYS A 138 -0.15 5.02 8.95
C CYS A 138 0.07 6.48 8.50
N TYR A 139 1.30 6.87 8.12
CA TYR A 139 1.62 8.28 7.81
C TYR A 139 0.79 8.85 6.66
N TYR A 140 0.53 8.05 5.64
CA TYR A 140 -0.25 8.44 4.45
C TYR A 140 -1.72 8.01 4.53
N CYS A 141 -2.15 7.36 5.64
CA CYS A 141 -3.54 6.98 5.83
C CYS A 141 -4.42 8.22 6.05
N PRO A 142 -5.48 8.43 5.26
CA PRO A 142 -6.37 9.57 5.45
C PRO A 142 -7.13 9.51 6.78
N TYR A 143 -7.36 8.32 7.32
CA TYR A 143 -8.11 8.08 8.56
C TYR A 143 -7.26 8.10 9.83
N LYS A 144 -5.98 8.49 9.76
CA LYS A 144 -5.09 8.43 10.94
C LYS A 144 -5.59 9.25 12.12
N TYR A 145 -6.22 10.38 11.88
CA TYR A 145 -6.71 11.26 12.95
C TYR A 145 -7.93 10.67 13.64
N GLU A 146 -8.88 10.11 12.91
CA GLU A 146 -10.03 9.39 13.45
C GLU A 146 -9.60 8.13 14.17
N CYS A 147 -8.70 7.36 13.55
CA CYS A 147 -8.16 6.11 14.09
C CYS A 147 -7.44 6.30 15.43
N PHE A 148 -6.81 7.44 15.65
CA PHE A 148 -6.08 7.79 16.87
C PHE A 148 -6.71 8.98 17.61
N SER A 149 -8.02 9.13 17.55
CA SER A 149 -8.76 10.20 18.26
C SER A 149 -8.60 10.14 19.78
N ASP A 150 -8.35 8.95 20.34
CA ASP A 150 -8.07 8.70 21.76
C ASP A 150 -6.62 9.03 22.17
N ALA A 151 -5.73 9.31 21.21
CA ALA A 151 -4.33 9.65 21.49
C ALA A 151 -4.20 10.89 22.39
N ASN A 152 -3.09 10.98 23.14
CA ASN A 152 -2.83 12.10 24.05
C ASN A 152 -4.01 12.42 24.99
N GLU A 153 -4.59 11.35 25.59
CA GLU A 153 -5.71 11.45 26.53
C GLU A 153 -6.98 12.05 25.87
N GLY A 154 -7.28 11.63 24.64
CA GLY A 154 -8.45 12.06 23.88
C GLY A 154 -8.28 13.38 23.13
N LYS A 155 -7.08 13.95 23.11
CA LYS A 155 -6.76 15.18 22.35
C LYS A 155 -6.37 14.90 20.88
N GLY A 156 -6.29 13.64 20.50
CA GLY A 156 -5.88 13.21 19.17
C GLY A 156 -4.37 13.22 18.96
N LEU A 157 -3.96 13.04 17.71
CA LEU A 157 -2.55 13.06 17.32
C LEU A 157 -1.97 14.47 17.46
N ARG A 158 -0.73 14.52 17.95
CA ARG A 158 0.07 15.75 17.94
C ARG A 158 1.17 15.61 16.88
N THR A 159 1.26 16.57 15.99
CA THR A 159 2.18 16.54 14.84
C THR A 159 3.38 17.45 15.09
N PHE A 160 4.58 16.91 14.91
CA PHE A 160 5.82 17.66 15.09
C PHE A 160 6.66 17.58 13.82
N MET A 161 7.22 18.71 13.36
CA MET A 161 8.01 18.79 12.15
C MET A 161 9.48 18.47 12.42
N TYR A 162 9.89 17.24 12.15
CA TYR A 162 11.29 16.83 12.22
C TYR A 162 12.01 17.07 10.89
N SER A 163 13.34 17.01 10.87
CA SER A 163 14.16 17.21 9.67
C SER A 163 13.83 16.26 8.50
N ARG A 164 13.25 15.10 8.79
CA ARG A 164 12.82 14.09 7.79
C ARG A 164 11.33 14.11 7.47
N GLY A 165 10.61 15.13 7.96
CA GLY A 165 9.17 15.29 7.76
C GLY A 165 8.36 15.18 9.05
N PRO A 166 7.03 15.21 8.95
CA PRO A 166 6.14 15.20 10.11
C PRO A 166 6.19 13.86 10.85
N VAL A 167 6.11 13.93 12.18
CA VAL A 167 5.96 12.78 13.07
C VAL A 167 4.68 12.99 13.88
N TYR A 168 3.84 11.98 13.90
CA TYR A 168 2.53 12.00 14.56
C TYR A 168 2.62 11.25 15.88
N LEU A 169 2.62 11.99 16.99
CA LEU A 169 2.75 11.43 18.34
C LEU A 169 1.38 11.08 18.93
N THR A 170 1.25 9.84 19.41
CA THR A 170 0.08 9.35 20.13
C THR A 170 0.20 9.58 21.63
N LYS A 171 1.43 9.69 22.13
CA LYS A 171 1.74 10.02 23.51
C LYS A 171 2.98 10.90 23.59
N VAL A 172 2.84 12.07 24.23
CA VAL A 172 3.95 12.98 24.48
C VAL A 172 4.33 12.93 25.96
N LYS A 173 5.38 12.17 26.28
CA LYS A 173 5.98 12.15 27.62
C LYS A 173 7.05 13.24 27.78
N LYS A 174 7.80 13.50 26.70
CA LYS A 174 8.81 14.55 26.64
C LYS A 174 8.56 15.41 25.42
N MET A 175 8.37 16.72 25.64
CA MET A 175 8.14 17.68 24.55
C MET A 175 9.28 17.65 23.54
N PRO A 176 9.01 17.43 22.25
CA PRO A 176 10.00 17.58 21.19
C PRO A 176 10.57 19.00 21.12
N ARG A 177 11.85 19.13 20.68
CA ARG A 177 12.51 20.43 20.49
C ARG A 177 12.36 20.93 19.04
N VAL A 178 11.23 20.65 18.43
CA VAL A 178 10.88 21.01 17.06
C VAL A 178 9.46 21.60 17.06
N GLU A 179 9.13 22.28 15.98
CA GLU A 179 7.82 22.93 15.82
C GLU A 179 6.70 21.90 15.87
N GLU A 180 5.67 22.20 16.65
CA GLU A 180 4.38 21.52 16.58
C GLU A 180 3.53 22.18 15.52
N VAL A 181 3.02 21.40 14.58
CA VAL A 181 2.17 21.87 13.48
C VAL A 181 0.75 21.35 13.67
N ALA A 182 -0.23 22.22 13.38
CA ALA A 182 -1.65 21.91 13.52
C ALA A 182 -2.12 20.94 12.41
#